data_1888c02ac4c8a7ca3ac84f1797c84cb0
#
_entry.id   1888c02ac4c8a7ca3ac84f1797c84cb0
#
_cell.length_a   1.000
_cell.length_b   1.000
_cell.length_c   1.000
_cell.angle_alpha   90.00
_cell.angle_beta   90.00
_cell.angle_gamma   90.00
#
_symmetry.space_group_name_H-M   'P 1'
#
loop_
_entity.id
_entity.type
_entity.pdbx_description
1 polymer ?
#
loop_
_entity_poly.entity_id
_entity_poly.type
_entity_poly.pdbx_seq_one_letter_code
_entity_poly.pdbx_strand_id
1 'polypeptide(L)'
;MSDLQSHSRITPFLWFDKNAEEAVDFYLSVFKNSRRLSELRNNSIDDPRMVPKGGVLTLSFELDGQKFTALNGGPDHPFTDAISFFVRCDSQDEVDYYWSKLTKGGAEVACGWLKDKFGLSWQIVPTRIMELIQHPKAMQAMMGMKKLVIAELEAAARSAD
;
A
#
# COMPACT_ATOMS: atom_id res chain seq x y z
N MET A 1 -29.83 -14.79 7.76
CA MET A 1 -29.80 -13.67 6.79
C MET A 1 -28.37 -13.52 6.34
N SER A 2 -28.09 -13.86 5.10
CA SER A 2 -26.76 -13.75 4.54
C SER A 2 -26.37 -12.27 4.50
N ASP A 3 -25.31 -11.93 5.18
CA ASP A 3 -24.60 -10.67 4.96
C ASP A 3 -24.23 -10.59 3.48
N LEU A 4 -25.05 -9.91 2.72
CA LEU A 4 -24.68 -9.39 1.41
C LEU A 4 -23.69 -8.24 1.67
N GLN A 5 -22.49 -8.58 2.16
CA GLN A 5 -21.38 -7.67 2.09
C GLN A 5 -21.26 -7.26 0.62
N SER A 6 -21.48 -5.99 0.34
CA SER A 6 -21.31 -5.44 -0.99
C SER A 6 -19.85 -5.64 -1.40
N HIS A 7 -19.57 -6.75 -2.05
CA HIS A 7 -18.25 -7.00 -2.60
C HIS A 7 -18.02 -6.00 -3.71
N SER A 8 -16.99 -5.19 -3.57
CA SER A 8 -16.52 -4.35 -4.67
C SER A 8 -16.27 -5.23 -5.89
N ARG A 9 -16.81 -4.83 -7.06
CA ARG A 9 -16.55 -5.53 -8.32
C ARG A 9 -15.10 -5.40 -8.78
N ILE A 10 -14.37 -4.42 -8.24
CA ILE A 10 -13.00 -4.13 -8.63
C ILE A 10 -12.10 -4.52 -7.48
N THR A 11 -11.16 -5.43 -7.75
CA THR A 11 -10.16 -5.87 -6.79
C THR A 11 -8.77 -5.64 -7.37
N PRO A 12 -7.91 -4.87 -6.70
CA PRO A 12 -6.52 -4.74 -7.13
C PRO A 12 -5.81 -6.09 -7.10
N PHE A 13 -5.14 -6.43 -8.20
CA PHE A 13 -4.24 -7.57 -8.32
C PHE A 13 -2.81 -7.09 -8.27
N LEU A 14 -2.01 -7.68 -7.37
CA LEU A 14 -0.60 -7.36 -7.21
C LEU A 14 0.22 -8.53 -7.76
N TRP A 15 0.96 -8.28 -8.82
CA TRP A 15 1.78 -9.29 -9.47
C TRP A 15 3.15 -9.37 -8.81
N PHE A 16 3.45 -10.53 -8.25
CA PHE A 16 4.77 -10.89 -7.71
C PHE A 16 5.39 -11.98 -8.57
N ASP A 17 6.70 -12.11 -8.54
CA ASP A 17 7.37 -13.23 -9.20
C ASP A 17 7.00 -14.57 -8.53
N LYS A 18 7.50 -14.82 -7.34
CA LYS A 18 7.23 -16.03 -6.55
C LYS A 18 7.09 -15.75 -5.05
N ASN A 19 7.05 -14.50 -4.66
CA ASN A 19 7.10 -14.04 -3.26
C ASN A 19 5.80 -13.39 -2.77
N ALA A 20 4.66 -13.73 -3.38
CA ALA A 20 3.36 -13.20 -2.98
C ALA A 20 3.03 -13.47 -1.52
N GLU A 21 3.30 -14.68 -1.03
CA GLU A 21 3.01 -15.05 0.36
C GLU A 21 3.83 -14.24 1.36
N GLU A 22 5.13 -14.05 1.08
CA GLU A 22 6.00 -13.20 1.88
C GLU A 22 5.49 -11.75 1.92
N ALA A 23 5.08 -11.22 0.76
CA ALA A 23 4.55 -9.86 0.66
C ALA A 23 3.24 -9.72 1.45
N VAL A 24 2.32 -10.65 1.32
CA VAL A 24 1.05 -10.64 2.07
C VAL A 24 1.31 -10.69 3.56
N ASP A 25 2.18 -11.58 4.03
CA ASP A 25 2.52 -11.67 5.45
C ASP A 25 3.11 -10.36 5.98
N PHE A 26 3.94 -9.71 5.18
CA PHE A 26 4.48 -8.39 5.51
C PHE A 26 3.34 -7.36 5.66
N TYR A 27 2.45 -7.25 4.69
CA TYR A 27 1.33 -6.30 4.75
C TYR A 27 0.39 -6.58 5.92
N LEU A 28 0.10 -7.86 6.20
CA LEU A 28 -0.71 -8.25 7.37
C LEU A 28 -0.04 -7.85 8.70
N SER A 29 1.28 -7.83 8.74
CA SER A 29 2.03 -7.39 9.93
C SER A 29 1.98 -5.88 10.15
N VAL A 30 1.75 -5.10 9.09
CA VAL A 30 1.69 -3.64 9.12
C VAL A 30 0.29 -3.14 9.47
N PHE A 31 -0.74 -3.65 8.82
CA PHE A 31 -2.13 -3.21 8.97
C PHE A 31 -2.85 -4.08 10.01
N LYS A 32 -3.34 -3.46 11.10
CA LYS A 32 -3.95 -4.17 12.24
C LYS A 32 -5.25 -4.90 11.89
N ASN A 33 -6.13 -4.26 11.12
CA ASN A 33 -7.40 -4.83 10.66
C ASN A 33 -7.19 -5.53 9.32
N SER A 34 -6.51 -6.65 9.34
CA SER A 34 -6.09 -7.35 8.14
C SER A 34 -6.15 -8.86 8.31
N ARG A 35 -6.34 -9.58 7.20
CA ARG A 35 -6.43 -11.05 7.22
C ARG A 35 -6.23 -11.64 5.83
N ARG A 36 -5.77 -12.89 5.80
CA ARG A 36 -5.86 -13.73 4.59
C ARG A 36 -7.31 -14.13 4.37
N LEU A 37 -7.73 -14.22 3.11
CA LEU A 37 -9.07 -14.66 2.73
C LEU A 37 -9.02 -16.06 2.11
N SER A 38 -8.65 -16.17 0.84
CA SER A 38 -8.65 -17.42 0.10
C SER A 38 -7.38 -17.58 -0.72
N GLU A 39 -7.06 -18.80 -1.09
CA GLU A 39 -5.92 -19.07 -1.96
C GLU A 39 -6.31 -20.05 -3.07
N LEU A 40 -5.66 -19.88 -4.23
CA LEU A 40 -5.72 -20.82 -5.34
C LEU A 40 -4.32 -21.37 -5.56
N ARG A 41 -4.22 -22.70 -5.65
CA ARG A 41 -2.94 -23.37 -5.89
C ARG A 41 -2.77 -23.71 -7.37
N ASN A 42 -1.53 -23.75 -7.81
CA ASN A 42 -1.19 -24.19 -9.15
C ASN A 42 -1.44 -25.68 -9.28
N ASN A 43 -2.44 -26.07 -10.08
CA ASN A 43 -2.81 -27.48 -10.28
C ASN A 43 -2.32 -28.05 -11.61
N SER A 44 -1.96 -27.20 -12.57
CA SER A 44 -1.75 -27.64 -13.96
C SER A 44 -0.63 -26.93 -14.72
N ILE A 45 -0.22 -25.75 -14.30
CA ILE A 45 0.83 -24.99 -15.03
C ILE A 45 2.18 -25.63 -14.72
N ASP A 46 2.84 -26.08 -15.78
CA ASP A 46 4.18 -26.67 -15.72
C ASP A 46 5.15 -25.78 -16.48
N ASP A 47 5.54 -24.67 -15.84
CA ASP A 47 6.49 -23.68 -16.34
C ASP A 47 7.50 -23.39 -15.25
N PRO A 48 8.81 -23.57 -15.48
CA PRO A 48 9.83 -23.34 -14.45
C PRO A 48 9.91 -21.88 -13.95
N ARG A 49 9.31 -20.93 -14.68
CA ARG A 49 9.19 -19.54 -14.25
C ARG A 49 8.06 -19.33 -13.23
N MET A 50 7.14 -20.27 -13.14
CA MET A 50 5.99 -20.22 -12.23
C MET A 50 6.27 -20.96 -10.94
N VAL A 51 5.38 -20.79 -9.95
CA VAL A 51 5.39 -21.65 -8.77
C VAL A 51 5.12 -23.10 -9.16
N PRO A 52 5.78 -24.09 -8.53
CA PRO A 52 5.55 -25.48 -8.86
C PRO A 52 4.11 -25.92 -8.55
N LYS A 53 3.71 -27.05 -9.11
CA LYS A 53 2.41 -27.66 -8.78
C LYS A 53 2.25 -27.83 -7.27
N GLY A 54 1.09 -27.46 -6.76
CA GLY A 54 0.80 -27.40 -5.31
C GLY A 54 1.22 -26.09 -4.63
N GLY A 55 2.02 -25.24 -5.28
CA GLY A 55 2.35 -23.92 -4.77
C GLY A 55 1.20 -22.92 -4.90
N VAL A 56 1.21 -21.88 -4.10
CA VAL A 56 0.18 -20.83 -4.14
C VAL A 56 0.32 -20.00 -5.42
N LEU A 57 -0.73 -20.00 -6.24
CA LEU A 57 -0.81 -19.17 -7.44
C LEU A 57 -1.37 -17.80 -7.12
N THR A 58 -2.52 -17.73 -6.43
CA THR A 58 -3.10 -16.48 -5.96
C THR A 58 -3.45 -16.56 -4.48
N LEU A 59 -3.35 -15.43 -3.80
CA LEU A 59 -3.70 -15.28 -2.39
C LEU A 59 -4.50 -14.00 -2.22
N SER A 60 -5.77 -14.13 -1.86
CA SER A 60 -6.63 -12.99 -1.54
C SER A 60 -6.49 -12.61 -0.08
N PHE A 61 -6.47 -11.32 0.18
CA PHE A 61 -6.29 -10.77 1.51
C PHE A 61 -7.00 -9.44 1.66
N GLU A 62 -7.12 -8.98 2.88
CA GLU A 62 -7.78 -7.73 3.23
C GLU A 62 -6.88 -6.92 4.15
N LEU A 63 -6.71 -5.65 3.80
CA LEU A 63 -5.98 -4.65 4.60
C LEU A 63 -6.95 -3.53 4.94
N ASP A 64 -7.25 -3.36 6.20
CA ASP A 64 -8.15 -2.32 6.71
C ASP A 64 -9.47 -2.20 5.92
N GLY A 65 -10.09 -3.33 5.63
CA GLY A 65 -11.34 -3.43 4.88
C GLY A 65 -11.20 -3.45 3.36
N GLN A 66 -10.03 -3.14 2.80
CA GLN A 66 -9.78 -3.19 1.36
C GLN A 66 -9.28 -4.58 0.95
N LYS A 67 -9.96 -5.18 -0.02
CA LYS A 67 -9.54 -6.46 -0.61
C LYS A 67 -8.48 -6.27 -1.68
N PHE A 68 -7.54 -7.21 -1.70
CA PHE A 68 -6.48 -7.35 -2.70
C PHE A 68 -6.32 -8.82 -3.06
N THR A 69 -5.74 -9.08 -4.20
CA THR A 69 -5.24 -10.41 -4.55
C THR A 69 -3.78 -10.31 -4.97
N ALA A 70 -2.93 -11.12 -4.36
CA ALA A 70 -1.54 -11.28 -4.75
C ALA A 70 -1.40 -12.48 -5.68
N LEU A 71 -0.69 -12.31 -6.78
CA LEU A 71 -0.46 -13.32 -7.80
C LEU A 71 1.03 -13.64 -7.87
N ASN A 72 1.38 -14.92 -7.81
CA ASN A 72 2.70 -15.40 -8.19
C ASN A 72 2.72 -15.70 -9.69
N GLY A 73 2.87 -14.64 -10.48
CA GLY A 73 2.72 -14.68 -11.94
C GLY A 73 4.00 -14.89 -12.72
N GLY A 74 5.14 -15.02 -12.04
CA GLY A 74 6.44 -15.15 -12.68
C GLY A 74 7.19 -13.82 -12.82
N PRO A 75 8.39 -13.85 -13.41
CA PRO A 75 9.29 -12.69 -13.49
C PRO A 75 8.86 -11.63 -14.50
N ASP A 76 9.60 -10.53 -14.56
CA ASP A 76 9.55 -9.49 -15.59
C ASP A 76 8.34 -8.54 -15.53
N HIS A 77 7.65 -8.49 -14.39
CA HIS A 77 6.53 -7.56 -14.15
C HIS A 77 6.77 -6.74 -12.88
N PRO A 78 7.74 -5.80 -12.88
CA PRO A 78 8.02 -4.98 -11.70
C PRO A 78 6.90 -3.96 -11.45
N PHE A 79 6.70 -3.62 -10.19
CA PHE A 79 5.83 -2.51 -9.83
C PHE A 79 6.44 -1.19 -10.30
N THR A 80 5.56 -0.23 -10.61
CA THR A 80 5.93 1.15 -10.94
C THR A 80 5.12 2.12 -10.08
N ASP A 81 5.58 3.35 -9.99
CA ASP A 81 4.88 4.42 -9.26
C ASP A 81 3.70 5.04 -10.05
N ALA A 82 3.36 4.46 -11.21
CA ALA A 82 2.13 4.79 -11.93
C ALA A 82 0.86 4.40 -11.16
N ILE A 83 0.97 3.45 -10.23
CA ILE A 83 -0.09 3.09 -9.27
C ILE A 83 0.48 3.17 -7.86
N SER A 84 -0.32 3.71 -6.94
CA SER A 84 0.01 3.76 -5.53
C SER A 84 -1.22 3.54 -4.67
N PHE A 85 -1.01 3.10 -3.44
CA PHE A 85 -2.07 2.99 -2.45
C PHE A 85 -1.96 4.12 -1.43
N PHE A 86 -3.07 4.78 -1.21
CA PHE A 86 -3.19 5.98 -0.41
C PHE A 86 -3.68 5.61 0.99
N VAL A 87 -2.83 5.78 2.00
CA VAL A 87 -3.15 5.48 3.40
C VAL A 87 -3.40 6.78 4.15
N ARG A 88 -4.64 6.99 4.58
CA ARG A 88 -5.03 8.16 5.36
C ARG A 88 -4.71 7.92 6.83
N CYS A 89 -4.08 8.89 7.47
CA CYS A 89 -3.67 8.84 8.86
C CYS A 89 -4.33 9.97 9.64
N ASP A 90 -4.92 9.63 10.79
CA ASP A 90 -5.62 10.59 11.64
C ASP A 90 -4.70 11.34 12.60
N SER A 91 -3.46 10.88 12.75
CA SER A 91 -2.47 11.46 13.65
C SER A 91 -1.05 11.36 13.09
N GLN A 92 -0.14 12.15 13.65
CA GLN A 92 1.28 12.04 13.34
C GLN A 92 1.83 10.67 13.76
N ASP A 93 1.37 10.09 14.86
CA ASP A 93 1.80 8.76 15.29
C ASP A 93 1.46 7.68 14.26
N GLU A 94 0.29 7.77 13.62
CA GLU A 94 -0.07 6.85 12.53
C GLU A 94 0.81 7.07 11.30
N VAL A 95 1.07 8.32 10.91
CA VAL A 95 2.00 8.64 9.80
C VAL A 95 3.36 8.02 10.09
N ASP A 96 3.90 8.24 11.27
CA ASP A 96 5.21 7.73 11.67
C ASP A 96 5.24 6.19 11.70
N TYR A 97 4.18 5.57 12.17
CA TYR A 97 4.05 4.11 12.22
C TYR A 97 4.09 3.50 10.81
N TYR A 98 3.17 3.91 9.91
CA TYR A 98 3.11 3.35 8.55
C TYR A 98 4.38 3.68 7.76
N TRP A 99 4.89 4.89 7.92
CA TRP A 99 6.13 5.29 7.25
C TRP A 99 7.30 4.40 7.65
N SER A 100 7.52 4.21 8.95
CA SER A 100 8.65 3.39 9.43
C SER A 100 8.51 1.92 9.05
N LYS A 101 7.30 1.37 9.07
CA LYS A 101 7.06 -0.03 8.73
C LYS A 101 7.21 -0.29 7.23
N LEU A 102 6.60 0.55 6.40
CA LEU A 102 6.57 0.35 4.96
C LEU A 102 7.88 0.74 4.26
N THR A 103 8.65 1.69 4.80
CA THR A 103 9.95 2.05 4.23
C THR A 103 11.05 1.06 4.57
N LYS A 104 10.86 0.19 5.56
CA LYS A 104 11.88 -0.77 5.98
C LYS A 104 12.24 -1.74 4.84
N GLY A 105 13.49 -1.66 4.39
CA GLY A 105 13.97 -2.42 3.24
C GLY A 105 13.54 -1.86 1.88
N GLY A 106 12.78 -0.78 1.89
CA GLY A 106 12.35 -0.05 0.69
C GLY A 106 13.05 1.31 0.57
N ALA A 107 12.32 2.32 0.12
CA ALA A 107 12.85 3.67 -0.10
C ALA A 107 11.84 4.76 0.24
N GLU A 108 12.34 5.82 0.87
CA GLU A 108 11.59 7.06 0.99
C GLU A 108 11.60 7.81 -0.36
N VAL A 109 10.46 8.36 -0.73
CA VAL A 109 10.33 9.22 -1.90
C VAL A 109 10.00 10.64 -1.41
N ALA A 110 9.21 11.40 -2.10
CA ALA A 110 8.84 12.77 -1.74
C ALA A 110 7.33 12.88 -1.49
N CYS A 111 6.92 13.94 -0.80
CA CYS A 111 5.50 14.31 -0.64
C CYS A 111 4.63 13.22 -0.01
N GLY A 112 5.16 12.46 0.92
CA GLY A 112 4.44 11.36 1.55
C GLY A 112 4.46 10.05 0.78
N TRP A 113 5.16 9.99 -0.34
CA TRP A 113 5.35 8.77 -1.12
C TRP A 113 6.52 7.95 -0.62
N LEU A 114 6.35 6.64 -0.65
CA LEU A 114 7.41 5.67 -0.38
C LEU A 114 7.28 4.46 -1.31
N LYS A 115 8.34 3.69 -1.43
CA LYS A 115 8.31 2.34 -2.02
C LYS A 115 8.61 1.34 -0.92
N ASP A 116 7.84 0.28 -0.83
CA ASP A 116 8.14 -0.80 0.08
C ASP A 116 9.26 -1.71 -0.47
N LYS A 117 9.66 -2.69 0.31
CA LYS A 117 10.74 -3.61 -0.08
C LYS A 117 10.42 -4.48 -1.29
N PHE A 118 9.16 -4.54 -1.72
CA PHE A 118 8.73 -5.23 -2.94
C PHE A 118 8.62 -4.29 -4.14
N GLY A 119 8.86 -3.00 -3.96
CA GLY A 119 8.77 -1.98 -4.99
C GLY A 119 7.37 -1.37 -5.17
N LEU A 120 6.40 -1.77 -4.35
CA LEU A 120 5.04 -1.21 -4.40
C LEU A 120 5.05 0.19 -3.78
N SER A 121 4.38 1.12 -4.44
CA SER A 121 4.30 2.52 -4.02
C SER A 121 3.11 2.77 -3.11
N TRP A 122 3.37 3.52 -2.04
CA TRP A 122 2.39 3.93 -1.03
C TRP A 122 2.48 5.44 -0.82
N GLN A 123 1.34 6.05 -0.52
CA GLN A 123 1.26 7.43 -0.05
C GLN A 123 0.75 7.42 1.39
N ILE A 124 1.54 7.94 2.31
CA ILE A 124 1.17 8.02 3.73
C ILE A 124 0.84 9.48 4.03
N VAL A 125 -0.44 9.75 4.22
CA VAL A 125 -0.94 11.12 4.22
C VAL A 125 -1.90 11.37 5.37
N PRO A 126 -1.94 12.62 5.89
CA PRO A 126 -2.97 13.02 6.86
C PRO A 126 -4.37 12.93 6.22
N THR A 127 -5.38 12.56 7.01
CA THR A 127 -6.78 12.50 6.55
C THR A 127 -7.23 13.82 5.94
N ARG A 128 -6.75 14.95 6.47
CA ARG A 128 -7.08 16.31 5.99
C ARG A 128 -6.20 16.82 4.86
N ILE A 129 -5.37 15.97 4.25
CA ILE A 129 -4.36 16.42 3.25
C ILE A 129 -4.99 17.24 2.12
N MET A 130 -6.12 16.79 1.58
CA MET A 130 -6.77 17.46 0.46
C MET A 130 -7.30 18.86 0.81
N GLU A 131 -7.66 19.07 2.07
CA GLU A 131 -8.04 20.39 2.59
C GLU A 131 -6.81 21.27 2.79
N LEU A 132 -5.78 20.72 3.44
CA LEU A 132 -4.57 21.49 3.77
C LEU A 132 -3.85 21.99 2.54
N ILE A 133 -3.70 21.17 1.50
CA ILE A 133 -2.95 21.55 0.29
C ILE A 133 -3.73 22.48 -0.66
N GLN A 134 -4.97 22.82 -0.36
CA GLN A 134 -5.64 23.94 -1.03
C GLN A 134 -4.97 25.29 -0.73
N HIS A 135 -4.27 25.37 0.39
CA HIS A 135 -3.46 26.52 0.74
C HIS A 135 -2.10 26.43 0.05
N PRO A 136 -1.72 27.42 -0.78
CA PRO A 136 -0.48 27.36 -1.58
C PRO A 136 0.78 27.12 -0.76
N LYS A 137 0.87 27.72 0.43
CA LYS A 137 2.04 27.53 1.32
C LYS A 137 2.12 26.13 1.90
N ALA A 138 0.97 25.52 2.21
CA ALA A 138 0.94 24.12 2.65
C ALA A 138 1.34 23.15 1.52
N MET A 139 0.88 23.43 0.31
CA MET A 139 1.33 22.66 -0.87
C MET A 139 2.84 22.78 -1.07
N GLN A 140 3.40 23.98 -0.96
CA GLN A 140 4.86 24.19 -1.05
C GLN A 140 5.61 23.46 0.06
N ALA A 141 5.10 23.50 1.30
CA ALA A 141 5.69 22.79 2.43
C ALA A 141 5.71 21.28 2.17
N MET A 142 4.60 20.72 1.70
CA MET A 142 4.49 19.30 1.35
C MET A 142 5.52 18.88 0.29
N MET A 143 5.70 19.71 -0.73
CA MET A 143 6.66 19.43 -1.82
C MET A 143 8.12 19.34 -1.35
N GLY A 144 8.45 19.95 -0.21
CA GLY A 144 9.77 19.87 0.40
C GLY A 144 9.95 18.72 1.40
N MET A 145 8.89 17.95 1.68
CA MET A 145 8.93 16.86 2.66
C MET A 145 9.14 15.51 1.99
N LYS A 146 9.69 14.58 2.75
CA LYS A 146 9.57 13.13 2.48
C LYS A 146 8.41 12.58 3.29
N LYS A 147 8.65 12.19 4.55
CA LYS A 147 7.56 11.92 5.48
C LYS A 147 6.83 13.22 5.80
N LEU A 148 5.51 13.21 5.76
CA LEU A 148 4.72 14.40 6.05
C LEU A 148 4.68 14.71 7.55
N VAL A 149 4.80 15.99 7.88
CA VAL A 149 4.72 16.51 9.25
C VAL A 149 3.46 17.36 9.35
N ILE A 150 2.44 16.83 10.02
CA ILE A 150 1.10 17.44 10.09
C ILE A 150 1.16 18.86 10.68
N ALA A 151 1.90 19.04 11.77
CA ALA A 151 2.02 20.34 12.41
C ALA A 151 2.61 21.44 11.48
N GLU A 152 3.57 21.07 10.66
CA GLU A 152 4.17 21.99 9.69
C GLU A 152 3.21 22.33 8.55
N LEU A 153 2.45 21.35 8.06
CA LEU A 153 1.42 21.57 7.04
C LEU A 153 0.32 22.49 7.55
N GLU A 154 -0.15 22.25 8.78
CA GLU A 154 -1.17 23.09 9.41
C GLU A 154 -0.67 24.51 9.68
N ALA A 155 0.57 24.66 10.12
CA ALA A 155 1.19 25.96 10.33
C ALA A 155 1.31 26.72 9.00
N ALA A 156 1.74 26.06 7.93
CA ALA A 156 1.82 26.65 6.61
C ALA A 156 0.45 27.08 6.07
N ALA A 157 -0.58 26.27 6.30
CA ALA A 157 -1.96 26.59 5.90
C ALA A 157 -2.55 27.79 6.66
N ARG A 158 -2.09 28.04 7.89
CA ARG A 158 -2.51 29.20 8.70
C ARG A 158 -1.71 30.46 8.45
N SER A 159 -0.57 30.37 7.78
CA SER A 159 0.27 31.55 7.54
C SER A 159 -0.41 32.48 6.56
N ALA A 160 -0.52 33.76 6.91
CA ALA A 160 -1.05 34.79 6.02
C ALA A 160 -0.15 34.94 4.77
N ASP A 161 -0.77 35.34 3.65
CA ASP A 161 -0.07 35.67 2.40
C ASP A 161 0.79 36.95 2.55
#